data_b70b80d6d1196d948c184505ca9becd5
#
_entry.id   b70b80d6d1196d948c184505ca9becd5
#
_cell.length_a   1.000
_cell.length_b   1.000
_cell.length_c   1.000
_cell.angle_alpha   90.00
_cell.angle_beta   90.00
_cell.angle_gamma   90.00
#
_symmetry.space_group_name_H-M   'P 1'
#
loop_
_entity.id
_entity.type
_entity.pdbx_description
1 polymer ?
#
loop_
_entity_poly.entity_id
_entity_poly.type
_entity_poly.pdbx_seq_one_letter_code
_entity_poly.pdbx_strand_id
1 'polypeptide(L)'
;MKVFIMPNLSRKTAYPCTVDTIHRLQGLKIEVLLDWKHRSSFAEFKNINYRDGDEALEECDFVIAIGGDGTIMHSAKHAMQKNKPVFGINAGRLGFLASLETDELDHLEDLITGNYSIDRRMMLKVTHHTKKGADTFFALNDAVISKGALAKIVDLEVYCDGQKMICLLYTSDAADDL
;
A
#
# COMPACT_ATOMS: atom_id res chain seq x y z
N MET A 1 13.18 -14.52 11.36
CA MET A 1 12.59 -13.53 10.43
C MET A 1 11.12 -13.37 10.76
N LYS A 2 10.64 -12.12 10.78
CA LYS A 2 9.25 -11.74 11.04
C LYS A 2 8.66 -11.06 9.82
N VAL A 3 7.47 -11.46 9.42
CA VAL A 3 6.77 -10.90 8.27
C VAL A 3 5.42 -10.34 8.69
N PHE A 4 5.17 -9.08 8.38
CA PHE A 4 3.87 -8.43 8.60
C PHE A 4 3.02 -8.54 7.35
N ILE A 5 1.90 -9.22 7.41
CA ILE A 5 0.96 -9.36 6.28
C ILE A 5 -0.10 -8.26 6.36
N MET A 6 -0.27 -7.53 5.27
CA MET A 6 -1.29 -6.49 5.08
C MET A 6 -2.28 -6.90 3.98
N PRO A 7 -3.31 -7.70 4.30
CA PRO A 7 -4.27 -8.18 3.31
C PRO A 7 -5.40 -7.18 3.07
N ASN A 8 -5.85 -7.07 1.83
CA ASN A 8 -7.08 -6.35 1.49
C ASN A 8 -8.27 -7.31 1.41
N LEU A 9 -8.86 -7.65 2.55
CA LEU A 9 -9.97 -8.60 2.65
C LEU A 9 -11.28 -8.13 1.99
N SER A 10 -11.38 -6.90 1.49
CA SER A 10 -12.52 -6.48 0.68
C SER A 10 -12.57 -7.19 -0.68
N ARG A 11 -11.46 -7.79 -1.11
CA ARG A 11 -11.36 -8.60 -2.31
C ARG A 11 -11.56 -10.09 -1.98
N LYS A 12 -12.47 -10.75 -2.69
CA LYS A 12 -12.81 -12.17 -2.45
C LYS A 12 -11.60 -13.10 -2.55
N THR A 13 -10.66 -12.80 -3.44
CA THR A 13 -9.44 -13.59 -3.68
C THR A 13 -8.35 -13.37 -2.64
N ALA A 14 -8.39 -12.26 -1.89
CA ALA A 14 -7.33 -11.94 -0.93
C ALA A 14 -7.37 -12.84 0.32
N TYR A 15 -8.56 -13.25 0.77
CA TYR A 15 -8.65 -14.14 1.94
C TYR A 15 -7.96 -15.49 1.68
N PRO A 16 -8.34 -16.30 0.66
CA PRO A 16 -7.65 -17.57 0.40
C PRO A 16 -6.16 -17.40 0.14
N CYS A 17 -5.76 -16.40 -0.63
CA CYS A 17 -4.35 -16.09 -0.86
C CYS A 17 -3.60 -15.78 0.46
N THR A 18 -4.23 -15.06 1.40
CA THR A 18 -3.63 -14.79 2.72
C THR A 18 -3.48 -16.06 3.53
N VAL A 19 -4.48 -16.96 3.49
CA VAL A 19 -4.43 -18.27 4.14
C VAL A 19 -3.25 -19.09 3.62
N ASP A 20 -3.12 -19.21 2.32
CA ASP A 20 -2.04 -19.97 1.67
C ASP A 20 -0.66 -19.36 1.99
N THR A 21 -0.58 -18.02 1.99
CA THR A 21 0.63 -17.29 2.38
C THR A 21 1.02 -17.58 3.82
N ILE A 22 0.06 -17.56 4.76
CA ILE A 22 0.30 -17.89 6.18
C ILE A 22 0.84 -19.31 6.31
N HIS A 23 0.19 -20.29 5.67
CA HIS A 23 0.64 -21.68 5.71
C HIS A 23 2.05 -21.86 5.18
N ARG A 24 2.36 -21.20 4.04
CA ARG A 24 3.69 -21.27 3.44
C ARG A 24 4.75 -20.67 4.36
N LEU A 25 4.52 -19.47 4.89
CA LEU A 25 5.45 -18.80 5.82
C LEU A 25 5.67 -19.62 7.10
N GLN A 26 4.60 -20.20 7.68
CA GLN A 26 4.72 -21.07 8.85
C GLN A 26 5.51 -22.34 8.54
N GLY A 27 5.31 -22.94 7.37
CA GLY A 27 6.10 -24.08 6.90
C GLY A 27 7.59 -23.76 6.79
N LEU A 28 7.91 -22.52 6.41
CA LEU A 28 9.27 -21.98 6.35
C LEU A 28 9.81 -21.48 7.71
N LYS A 29 9.07 -21.67 8.81
CA LYS A 29 9.39 -21.20 10.16
C LYS A 29 9.57 -19.67 10.26
N ILE A 30 8.88 -18.94 9.43
CA ILE A 30 8.79 -17.49 9.47
C ILE A 30 7.67 -17.09 10.42
N GLU A 31 7.96 -16.15 11.31
CA GLU A 31 6.98 -15.60 12.25
C GLU A 31 6.03 -14.65 11.52
N VAL A 32 4.73 -14.92 11.63
CA VAL A 32 3.69 -14.12 10.96
C VAL A 32 3.09 -13.11 11.93
N LEU A 33 3.08 -11.86 11.52
CA LEU A 33 2.41 -10.75 12.20
C LEU A 33 1.17 -10.35 11.39
N LEU A 34 0.06 -10.09 12.09
CA LEU A 34 -1.17 -9.51 11.54
C LEU A 34 -1.67 -8.38 12.44
N ASP A 35 -2.35 -7.41 11.82
CA ASP A 35 -3.05 -6.37 12.56
C ASP A 35 -4.23 -6.96 13.35
N TRP A 36 -4.47 -6.48 14.58
CA TRP A 36 -5.57 -6.89 15.46
C TRP A 36 -6.93 -6.87 14.78
N LYS A 37 -7.16 -5.94 13.86
CA LYS A 37 -8.43 -5.83 13.10
C LYS A 37 -8.77 -7.09 12.29
N HIS A 38 -7.76 -7.92 11.97
CA HIS A 38 -7.93 -9.16 11.21
C HIS A 38 -8.07 -10.41 12.10
N ARG A 39 -8.01 -10.26 13.43
CA ARG A 39 -8.03 -11.41 14.37
C ARG A 39 -9.26 -12.29 14.20
N SER A 40 -10.43 -11.70 13.99
CA SER A 40 -11.66 -12.48 13.81
C SER A 40 -11.67 -13.31 12.52
N SER A 41 -11.03 -12.79 11.46
CA SER A 41 -10.97 -13.45 10.16
C SER A 41 -10.00 -14.64 10.13
N PHE A 42 -8.99 -14.66 11.02
CA PHE A 42 -7.93 -15.68 11.06
C PHE A 42 -7.83 -16.36 12.44
N ALA A 43 -8.94 -16.39 13.21
CA ALA A 43 -8.96 -16.94 14.56
C ALA A 43 -8.65 -18.45 14.64
N GLU A 44 -8.85 -19.18 13.55
CA GLU A 44 -8.57 -20.61 13.43
C GLU A 44 -7.06 -20.94 13.31
N PHE A 45 -6.26 -19.94 12.91
CA PHE A 45 -4.82 -20.13 12.72
C PHE A 45 -4.08 -20.00 14.04
N LYS A 46 -3.28 -21.02 14.34
CA LYS A 46 -2.34 -20.98 15.47
C LYS A 46 -1.05 -20.27 15.04
N ASN A 47 -0.33 -19.72 16.03
CA ASN A 47 1.00 -19.11 15.82
C ASN A 47 0.99 -17.87 14.90
N ILE A 48 -0.09 -17.08 14.94
CA ILE A 48 -0.12 -15.74 14.40
C ILE A 48 0.04 -14.76 15.56
N ASN A 49 0.98 -13.84 15.44
CA ASN A 49 1.17 -12.77 16.40
C ASN A 49 0.38 -11.54 15.96
N TYR A 50 -0.66 -11.21 16.70
CA TYR A 50 -1.46 -10.03 16.45
C TYR A 50 -0.82 -8.81 17.15
N ARG A 51 -0.67 -7.72 16.42
CA ARG A 51 -0.11 -6.44 16.87
C ARG A 51 -0.96 -5.29 16.37
N ASP A 52 -0.79 -4.12 16.96
CA ASP A 52 -1.16 -2.89 16.28
C ASP A 52 -0.32 -2.71 15.01
N GLY A 53 -0.88 -2.03 14.00
CA GLY A 53 -0.21 -1.88 12.71
C GLY A 53 1.16 -1.22 12.80
N ASP A 54 1.31 -0.21 13.66
CA ASP A 54 2.59 0.49 13.85
C ASP A 54 3.60 -0.39 14.60
N GLU A 55 3.17 -1.14 15.62
CA GLU A 55 4.00 -2.12 16.34
C GLU A 55 4.46 -3.24 15.40
N ALA A 56 3.56 -3.77 14.58
CA ALA A 56 3.90 -4.81 13.60
C ALA A 56 4.94 -4.32 12.58
N LEU A 57 4.81 -3.07 12.12
CA LEU A 57 5.78 -2.45 11.22
C LEU A 57 7.16 -2.25 11.89
N GLU A 58 7.20 -1.97 13.18
CA GLU A 58 8.47 -1.86 13.90
C GLU A 58 9.17 -3.21 14.05
N GLU A 59 8.40 -4.25 14.41
CA GLU A 59 8.92 -5.59 14.67
C GLU A 59 9.29 -6.38 13.42
N CYS A 60 8.63 -6.14 12.27
CA CYS A 60 8.83 -6.97 11.07
C CYS A 60 10.15 -6.70 10.36
N ASP A 61 10.64 -7.70 9.64
CA ASP A 61 11.74 -7.58 8.68
C ASP A 61 11.21 -7.20 7.29
N PHE A 62 10.03 -7.74 6.92
CA PHE A 62 9.35 -7.52 5.65
C PHE A 62 7.86 -7.27 5.84
N VAL A 63 7.28 -6.49 4.94
CA VAL A 63 5.83 -6.36 4.77
C VAL A 63 5.39 -7.13 3.54
N ILE A 64 4.39 -8.00 3.67
CA ILE A 64 3.72 -8.63 2.53
C ILE A 64 2.35 -7.98 2.35
N ALA A 65 2.17 -7.29 1.23
CA ALA A 65 0.90 -6.70 0.82
C ALA A 65 0.14 -7.68 -0.08
N ILE A 66 -1.08 -8.09 0.30
CA ILE A 66 -1.89 -9.02 -0.48
C ILE A 66 -3.12 -8.30 -1.04
N GLY A 67 -3.14 -8.10 -2.36
CA GLY A 67 -4.20 -7.35 -3.04
C GLY A 67 -3.79 -6.91 -4.43
N GLY A 68 -4.32 -5.80 -4.92
CA GLY A 68 -3.86 -5.15 -6.16
C GLY A 68 -2.91 -4.00 -5.87
N ASP A 69 -2.50 -3.28 -6.94
CA ASP A 69 -1.55 -2.15 -6.85
C ASP A 69 -1.91 -1.12 -5.78
N GLY A 70 -3.19 -0.77 -5.63
CA GLY A 70 -3.64 0.16 -4.59
C GLY A 70 -3.34 -0.33 -3.17
N THR A 71 -3.41 -1.65 -2.93
CA THR A 71 -3.05 -2.25 -1.63
C THR A 71 -1.54 -2.18 -1.40
N ILE A 72 -0.75 -2.46 -2.44
CA ILE A 72 0.71 -2.40 -2.39
C ILE A 72 1.17 -0.96 -2.12
N MET A 73 0.60 0.02 -2.84
CA MET A 73 0.88 1.44 -2.63
C MET A 73 0.53 1.91 -1.22
N HIS A 74 -0.63 1.46 -0.69
CA HIS A 74 -1.04 1.75 0.68
C HIS A 74 -0.05 1.17 1.69
N SER A 75 0.34 -0.09 1.53
CA SER A 75 1.31 -0.76 2.40
C SER A 75 2.69 -0.09 2.33
N ALA A 76 3.15 0.29 1.14
CA ALA A 76 4.42 0.99 0.93
C ALA A 76 4.46 2.35 1.65
N LYS A 77 3.33 3.09 1.67
CA LYS A 77 3.20 4.36 2.38
C LYS A 77 3.42 4.21 3.90
N HIS A 78 2.93 3.12 4.49
CA HIS A 78 3.15 2.84 5.91
C HIS A 78 4.55 2.28 6.18
N ALA A 79 4.99 1.32 5.37
CA ALA A 79 6.29 0.67 5.51
C ALA A 79 7.47 1.64 5.37
N MET A 80 7.34 2.66 4.50
CA MET A 80 8.34 3.71 4.29
C MET A 80 8.69 4.43 5.62
N GLN A 81 7.71 4.68 6.48
CA GLN A 81 7.92 5.39 7.75
C GLN A 81 8.87 4.63 8.69
N LYS A 82 8.94 3.31 8.54
CA LYS A 82 9.80 2.42 9.33
C LYS A 82 10.94 1.82 8.49
N ASN A 83 11.13 2.32 7.26
CA ASN A 83 12.15 1.84 6.31
C ASN A 83 12.09 0.32 6.09
N LYS A 84 10.87 -0.24 5.97
CA LYS A 84 10.67 -1.67 5.75
C LYS A 84 10.44 -1.97 4.27
N PRO A 85 11.07 -3.03 3.73
CA PRO A 85 10.78 -3.47 2.36
C PRO A 85 9.39 -4.05 2.26
N VAL A 86 8.74 -3.82 1.10
CA VAL A 86 7.39 -4.31 0.79
C VAL A 86 7.46 -5.31 -0.35
N PHE A 87 6.81 -6.43 -0.16
CA PHE A 87 6.66 -7.49 -1.13
C PHE A 87 5.17 -7.63 -1.48
N GLY A 88 4.83 -7.52 -2.76
CA GLY A 88 3.45 -7.54 -3.23
C GLY A 88 3.03 -8.90 -3.76
N ILE A 89 1.88 -9.43 -3.31
CA ILE A 89 1.22 -10.59 -3.90
C ILE A 89 -0.07 -10.12 -4.54
N ASN A 90 -0.22 -10.37 -5.84
CA ASN A 90 -1.41 -9.97 -6.58
C ASN A 90 -2.57 -10.92 -6.29
N ALA A 91 -3.54 -10.46 -5.52
CA ALA A 91 -4.80 -11.16 -5.29
C ALA A 91 -5.96 -10.43 -6.00
N GLY A 92 -5.75 -9.97 -7.23
CA GLY A 92 -6.73 -9.18 -7.95
C GLY A 92 -6.57 -9.25 -9.46
N ARG A 93 -6.80 -8.12 -10.14
CA ARG A 93 -6.47 -7.99 -11.56
C ARG A 93 -4.97 -7.76 -11.68
N LEU A 94 -4.39 -8.24 -12.77
CA LEU A 94 -2.98 -8.02 -13.11
C LEU A 94 -2.60 -6.55 -12.89
N GLY A 95 -1.53 -6.33 -12.14
CA GLY A 95 -1.00 -5.02 -11.80
C GLY A 95 0.48 -4.91 -12.17
N PHE A 96 1.10 -3.76 -11.87
CA PHE A 96 2.49 -3.48 -12.20
C PHE A 96 3.42 -3.50 -10.97
N LEU A 97 2.85 -3.60 -9.77
CA LEU A 97 3.62 -3.47 -8.51
C LEU A 97 3.80 -4.79 -7.75
N ALA A 98 2.99 -5.80 -8.07
CA ALA A 98 3.11 -7.09 -7.42
C ALA A 98 4.39 -7.82 -7.84
N SER A 99 4.99 -8.52 -6.90
CA SER A 99 6.18 -9.35 -7.13
C SER A 99 5.83 -10.78 -7.48
N LEU A 100 4.68 -11.27 -6.98
CA LEU A 100 4.17 -12.62 -7.22
C LEU A 100 2.67 -12.61 -7.54
N GLU A 101 2.24 -13.61 -8.27
CA GLU A 101 0.84 -14.01 -8.41
C GLU A 101 0.47 -15.05 -7.33
N THR A 102 -0.83 -15.37 -7.22
CA THR A 102 -1.34 -16.29 -6.18
C THR A 102 -0.86 -17.73 -6.33
N ASP A 103 -0.43 -18.15 -7.51
CA ASP A 103 0.09 -19.48 -7.81
C ASP A 103 1.63 -19.58 -7.70
N GLU A 104 2.29 -18.48 -7.36
CA GLU A 104 3.76 -18.38 -7.27
C GLU A 104 4.27 -18.34 -5.82
N LEU A 105 3.45 -18.70 -4.84
CA LEU A 105 3.80 -18.61 -3.40
C LEU A 105 5.00 -19.47 -2.99
N ASP A 106 5.43 -20.41 -3.81
CA ASP A 106 6.65 -21.18 -3.57
C ASP A 106 7.88 -20.29 -3.52
N HIS A 107 7.90 -19.18 -4.27
CA HIS A 107 8.97 -18.19 -4.24
C HIS A 107 9.10 -17.43 -2.90
N LEU A 108 8.20 -17.61 -1.94
CA LEU A 108 8.38 -17.05 -0.60
C LEU A 108 9.61 -17.63 0.13
N GLU A 109 10.12 -18.78 -0.28
CA GLU A 109 11.38 -19.33 0.24
C GLU A 109 12.59 -18.46 -0.12
N ASP A 110 12.51 -17.69 -1.20
CA ASP A 110 13.55 -16.76 -1.62
C ASP A 110 13.82 -15.68 -0.56
N LEU A 111 12.85 -15.35 0.28
CA LEU A 111 13.04 -14.46 1.43
C LEU A 111 14.04 -15.00 2.45
N ILE A 112 14.12 -16.34 2.61
CA ILE A 112 15.07 -16.99 3.53
C ILE A 112 16.43 -17.17 2.88
N THR A 113 16.44 -17.58 1.62
CA THR A 113 17.67 -17.85 0.87
C THR A 113 18.40 -16.58 0.46
N GLY A 114 17.72 -15.42 0.52
CA GLY A 114 18.26 -14.15 0.07
C GLY A 114 18.29 -14.00 -1.45
N ASN A 115 17.59 -14.86 -2.18
CA ASN A 115 17.52 -14.84 -3.64
C ASN A 115 16.47 -13.83 -4.14
N TYR A 116 16.61 -12.58 -3.74
CA TYR A 116 15.75 -11.46 -4.17
C TYR A 116 16.59 -10.19 -4.36
N SER A 117 16.05 -9.24 -5.10
CA SER A 117 16.59 -7.90 -5.23
C SER A 117 15.64 -6.87 -4.62
N ILE A 118 16.19 -5.77 -4.10
CA ILE A 118 15.40 -4.65 -3.58
C ILE A 118 15.39 -3.53 -4.62
N ASP A 119 14.21 -3.24 -5.15
CA ASP A 119 13.97 -2.07 -5.98
C ASP A 119 13.68 -0.84 -5.09
N ARG A 120 14.53 0.19 -5.20
CA ARG A 120 14.39 1.43 -4.44
C ARG A 120 13.59 2.44 -5.26
N ARG A 121 12.41 2.78 -4.77
CA ARG A 121 11.52 3.72 -5.45
C ARG A 121 11.46 5.06 -4.74
N MET A 122 11.44 6.12 -5.54
CA MET A 122 11.24 7.48 -5.06
C MET A 122 9.81 7.66 -4.57
N MET A 123 9.64 8.40 -3.48
CA MET A 123 8.33 8.83 -2.97
C MET A 123 8.16 10.33 -3.15
N LEU A 124 6.95 10.76 -3.48
CA LEU A 124 6.58 12.16 -3.48
C LEU A 124 6.25 12.59 -2.04
N LYS A 125 6.85 13.69 -1.59
CA LYS A 125 6.45 14.40 -0.38
C LYS A 125 5.56 15.56 -0.78
N VAL A 126 4.32 15.56 -0.31
CA VAL A 126 3.31 16.59 -0.60
C VAL A 126 3.04 17.36 0.66
N THR A 127 3.23 18.69 0.63
CA THR A 127 2.87 19.58 1.75
C THR A 127 1.67 20.41 1.34
N HIS A 128 0.56 20.24 2.06
CA HIS A 128 -0.65 21.02 1.87
C HIS A 128 -0.69 22.14 2.88
N HIS A 129 -0.52 23.38 2.38
CA HIS A 129 -0.58 24.58 3.21
C HIS A 129 -2.01 25.13 3.26
N THR A 130 -2.51 25.38 4.46
CA THR A 130 -3.81 26.01 4.71
C THR A 130 -3.64 27.22 5.62
N LYS A 131 -4.71 28.01 5.79
CA LYS A 131 -4.73 29.12 6.77
C LYS A 131 -4.57 28.61 8.23
N LYS A 132 -4.78 27.32 8.49
CA LYS A 132 -4.73 26.71 9.83
C LYS A 132 -3.39 25.99 10.10
N GLY A 133 -2.55 25.84 9.10
CA GLY A 133 -1.26 25.11 9.20
C GLY A 133 -0.92 24.36 7.93
N ALA A 134 0.01 23.43 8.06
CA ALA A 134 0.48 22.60 6.95
C ALA A 134 0.42 21.12 7.32
N ASP A 135 -0.14 20.32 6.42
CA ASP A 135 -0.17 18.85 6.51
C ASP A 135 0.79 18.25 5.49
N THR A 136 1.48 17.18 5.88
CA THR A 136 2.41 16.47 5.00
C THR A 136 1.88 15.08 4.67
N PHE A 137 1.91 14.75 3.38
CA PHE A 137 1.51 13.44 2.85
C PHE A 137 2.65 12.85 2.02
N PHE A 138 2.63 11.54 1.86
CA PHE A 138 3.55 10.83 0.97
C PHE A 138 2.76 10.00 -0.03
N ALA A 139 3.24 9.97 -1.28
CA ALA A 139 2.66 9.17 -2.36
C ALA A 139 3.76 8.42 -3.11
N LEU A 140 3.49 7.17 -3.46
CA LEU A 140 4.42 6.36 -4.26
C LEU A 140 4.31 6.71 -5.75
N ASN A 141 3.12 7.08 -6.22
CA ASN A 141 2.84 7.29 -7.63
C ASN A 141 2.53 8.75 -7.94
N ASP A 142 1.40 9.26 -7.47
CA ASP A 142 0.90 10.59 -7.81
C ASP A 142 0.20 11.28 -6.63
N ALA A 143 0.15 12.60 -6.71
CA ALA A 143 -0.64 13.44 -5.82
C ALA A 143 -1.75 14.10 -6.64
N VAL A 144 -3.00 13.77 -6.31
CA VAL A 144 -4.16 14.27 -7.04
C VAL A 144 -4.76 15.47 -6.31
N ILE A 145 -4.88 16.59 -7.03
CA ILE A 145 -5.62 17.77 -6.58
C ILE A 145 -6.95 17.77 -7.31
N SER A 146 -8.04 17.66 -6.57
CA SER A 146 -9.38 17.66 -7.13
C SER A 146 -10.27 18.67 -6.43
N LYS A 147 -11.27 19.21 -7.14
CA LYS A 147 -12.34 19.94 -6.50
C LYS A 147 -13.13 18.97 -5.59
N GLY A 148 -13.47 19.41 -4.39
CA GLY A 148 -14.37 18.63 -3.52
C GLY A 148 -15.79 18.51 -4.11
N ALA A 149 -16.72 17.98 -3.32
CA ALA A 149 -18.12 17.76 -3.71
C ALA A 149 -18.91 19.06 -4.04
N LEU A 150 -18.36 20.23 -3.73
CA LEU A 150 -18.99 21.51 -4.05
C LEU A 150 -18.64 21.94 -5.49
N ALA A 151 -19.69 22.16 -6.29
CA ALA A 151 -19.60 22.67 -7.67
C ALA A 151 -19.17 24.15 -7.68
N LYS A 152 -17.93 24.43 -7.29
CA LYS A 152 -17.31 25.76 -7.41
C LYS A 152 -16.22 25.72 -8.47
N ILE A 153 -16.11 26.80 -9.22
CA ILE A 153 -14.97 27.04 -10.10
C ILE A 153 -13.73 27.15 -9.21
N VAL A 154 -12.68 26.41 -9.55
CA VAL A 154 -11.40 26.44 -8.85
C VAL A 154 -10.33 26.86 -9.85
N ASP A 155 -9.63 27.94 -9.55
CA ASP A 155 -8.46 28.37 -10.28
C ASP A 155 -7.23 27.71 -9.66
N LEU A 156 -6.46 27.00 -10.49
CA LEU A 156 -5.21 26.36 -10.09
C LEU A 156 -4.06 26.97 -10.87
N GLU A 157 -3.12 27.56 -10.17
CA GLU A 157 -1.85 27.98 -10.75
C GLU A 157 -0.77 26.96 -10.41
N VAL A 158 -0.08 26.47 -11.42
CA VAL A 158 0.99 25.48 -11.28
C VAL A 158 2.34 26.16 -11.50
N TYR A 159 3.24 25.98 -10.55
CA TYR A 159 4.61 26.46 -10.60
C TYR A 159 5.58 25.29 -10.48
N CYS A 160 6.69 25.35 -11.23
CA CYS A 160 7.82 24.46 -11.10
C CYS A 160 9.07 25.30 -10.90
N ASP A 161 9.82 25.04 -9.83
CA ASP A 161 11.04 25.80 -9.47
C ASP A 161 10.84 27.33 -9.47
N GLY A 162 9.66 27.77 -9.01
CA GLY A 162 9.28 29.19 -8.95
C GLY A 162 8.82 29.80 -10.28
N GLN A 163 8.85 29.06 -11.37
CA GLN A 163 8.33 29.49 -12.67
C GLN A 163 6.89 29.04 -12.88
N LYS A 164 6.01 29.95 -13.27
CA LYS A 164 4.61 29.62 -13.58
C LYS A 164 4.56 28.78 -14.86
N MET A 165 4.02 27.58 -14.76
CA MET A 165 3.88 26.66 -15.88
C MET A 165 2.53 26.78 -16.57
N ILE A 166 1.43 26.71 -15.80
CA ILE A 166 0.08 26.69 -16.33
C ILE A 166 -0.91 27.25 -15.32
N CYS A 167 -2.01 27.82 -15.83
CA CYS A 167 -3.21 28.15 -15.07
C CYS A 167 -4.34 27.26 -15.57
N LEU A 168 -4.94 26.49 -14.69
CA LEU A 168 -6.06 25.58 -14.99
C LEU A 168 -7.33 26.13 -14.37
N LEU A 169 -8.34 26.40 -15.21
CA LEU A 169 -9.67 26.75 -14.75
C LEU A 169 -10.51 25.46 -14.72
N TYR A 170 -10.85 24.98 -13.52
CA TYR A 170 -11.74 23.83 -13.37
C TYR A 170 -13.20 24.33 -13.38
N THR A 171 -13.88 24.21 -14.51
CA THR A 171 -15.32 24.47 -14.63
C THR A 171 -16.12 23.20 -14.38
N SER A 172 -17.38 23.36 -13.92
CA SER A 172 -18.27 22.23 -13.65
C SER A 172 -18.96 21.66 -14.88
N ASP A 173 -18.67 22.17 -16.08
CA ASP A 173 -19.45 21.91 -17.26
C ASP A 173 -18.87 20.75 -18.09
N ALA A 174 -19.38 19.55 -17.80
CA ALA A 174 -19.45 18.46 -18.76
C ALA A 174 -20.87 17.86 -18.85
N ALA A 175 -21.92 18.62 -18.50
CA ALA A 175 -23.29 18.10 -18.41
C ALA A 175 -24.36 18.87 -19.18
N ASP A 176 -24.01 19.95 -19.88
CA ASP A 176 -25.01 20.78 -20.59
C ASP A 176 -24.91 20.73 -22.15
N ASP A 177 -24.24 19.75 -22.72
CA ASP A 177 -24.26 19.48 -24.16
C ASP A 177 -24.87 18.09 -24.46
N LEU A 178 -26.18 17.92 -24.16
CA LEU A 178 -27.06 16.93 -24.81
C LEU A 178 -28.45 17.50 -24.93
#